data_f129a206d6f8efc2daca18f7ce5dd937
#
_entry.id   f129a206d6f8efc2daca18f7ce5dd937
#
_cell.length_a   1.000
_cell.length_b   1.000
_cell.length_c   1.000
_cell.angle_alpha   90.00
_cell.angle_beta   90.00
_cell.angle_gamma   90.00
#
_symmetry.space_group_name_H-M   'P 1'
#
loop_
_entity.id
_entity.type
_entity.pdbx_description
1 polymer ?
#
loop_
_entity_poly.entity_id
_entity_poly.type
_entity_poly.pdbx_seq_one_letter_code
_entity_poly.pdbx_strand_id
1 'polypeptide(L)'
;MKLPKPFHRQKENYEEGVIYFYHFVDSAYVIVFQGSMMEFSIDKYQNKMVESKGERKTSVGVENKRCWRKDVYSDGVRVYYDHVPKRNKAVYDKVLDEIAFRQLQADE
;
A
#
# COMPACT_ATOMS: atom_id res chain seq x y z
N MET A 1 0.35 13.96 3.44
CA MET A 1 1.11 12.88 2.77
C MET A 1 1.88 13.44 1.59
N LYS A 2 3.18 13.29 1.60
CA LYS A 2 4.03 13.70 0.48
C LYS A 2 4.28 12.51 -0.43
N LEU A 3 3.70 12.55 -1.62
CA LEU A 3 3.91 11.52 -2.63
C LEU A 3 5.02 11.94 -3.59
N PRO A 4 5.81 10.98 -4.10
CA PRO A 4 6.74 11.28 -5.19
C PRO A 4 5.99 11.88 -6.37
N LYS A 5 6.53 12.93 -6.96
CA LYS A 5 5.90 13.60 -8.10
C LYS A 5 6.70 13.35 -9.38
N PRO A 6 6.03 13.35 -10.56
CA PRO A 6 4.57 13.45 -10.75
C PRO A 6 3.85 12.15 -10.44
N PHE A 7 2.58 12.24 -10.11
CA PHE A 7 1.72 11.08 -9.89
C PHE A 7 0.33 11.34 -10.45
N HIS A 8 -0.39 10.25 -10.73
CA HIS A 8 -1.79 10.28 -11.14
C HIS A 8 -2.64 9.53 -10.11
N ARG A 9 -3.68 10.17 -9.61
CA ARG A 9 -4.59 9.58 -8.62
C ARG A 9 -5.92 9.22 -9.25
N GLN A 10 -6.41 8.02 -8.93
CA GLN A 10 -7.71 7.54 -9.34
C GLN A 10 -8.45 7.01 -8.11
N LYS A 11 -9.70 7.41 -7.94
CA LYS A 11 -10.58 6.91 -6.88
C LYS A 11 -11.70 6.10 -7.49
N GLU A 12 -11.97 4.91 -6.93
CA GLU A 12 -13.07 4.07 -7.36
C GLU A 12 -13.89 3.62 -6.15
N ASN A 13 -15.21 3.61 -6.31
CA ASN A 13 -16.14 3.14 -5.29
C ASN A 13 -16.77 1.82 -5.72
N TYR A 14 -16.72 0.83 -4.85
CA TYR A 14 -17.32 -0.49 -5.06
C TYR A 14 -18.23 -0.83 -3.89
N GLU A 15 -19.05 -1.87 -4.04
CA GLU A 15 -19.84 -2.38 -2.92
C GLU A 15 -18.94 -2.86 -1.78
N GLU A 16 -17.78 -3.44 -2.12
CA GLU A 16 -16.80 -3.94 -1.16
C GLU A 16 -16.04 -2.84 -0.44
N GLY A 17 -16.02 -1.61 -0.97
CA GLY A 17 -15.30 -0.50 -0.36
C GLY A 17 -14.82 0.54 -1.33
N VAL A 18 -13.89 1.37 -0.88
CA VAL A 18 -13.33 2.48 -1.64
C VAL A 18 -11.85 2.21 -1.90
N ILE A 19 -11.42 2.45 -3.13
CA ILE A 19 -10.04 2.26 -3.56
C ILE A 19 -9.48 3.61 -4.04
N TYR A 20 -8.27 3.93 -3.57
CA TYR A 20 -7.48 5.04 -4.11
C TYR A 20 -6.24 4.45 -4.77
N PHE A 21 -6.05 4.72 -6.05
CA PHE A 21 -4.87 4.34 -6.81
C PHE A 21 -3.99 5.56 -7.05
N TYR A 22 -2.69 5.41 -6.81
CA TYR A 22 -1.68 6.42 -7.11
C TYR A 22 -0.66 5.80 -8.05
N HIS A 23 -0.56 6.33 -9.26
CA HIS A 23 0.37 5.85 -10.30
C HIS A 23 1.52 6.83 -10.45
N PHE A 24 2.72 6.30 -10.55
CA PHE A 24 3.95 7.09 -10.59
C PHE A 24 4.72 6.83 -11.89
N VAL A 25 5.63 7.76 -12.21
CA VAL A 25 6.41 7.74 -13.47
C VAL A 25 7.30 6.51 -13.60
N ASP A 26 7.79 5.97 -12.48
CA ASP A 26 8.66 4.79 -12.46
C ASP A 26 7.90 3.47 -12.57
N SER A 27 6.64 3.50 -12.94
CA SER A 27 5.72 2.37 -13.04
C SER A 27 5.29 1.81 -11.68
N ALA A 28 5.74 2.40 -10.58
CA ALA A 28 5.27 2.05 -9.24
C ALA A 28 3.85 2.53 -9.03
N TYR A 29 3.13 1.87 -8.12
CA TYR A 29 1.82 2.35 -7.72
C TYR A 29 1.58 2.10 -6.24
N VAL A 30 0.72 2.93 -5.66
CA VAL A 30 0.25 2.81 -4.28
C VAL A 30 -1.26 2.62 -4.32
N ILE A 31 -1.76 1.68 -3.53
CA ILE A 31 -3.20 1.42 -3.38
C ILE A 31 -3.57 1.63 -1.92
N VAL A 32 -4.61 2.41 -1.68
CA VAL A 32 -5.25 2.50 -0.36
C VAL A 32 -6.66 1.97 -0.51
N PHE A 33 -6.99 0.91 0.22
CA PHE A 33 -8.29 0.27 0.18
C PHE A 33 -8.93 0.27 1.55
N GLN A 34 -10.18 0.67 1.62
CA GLN A 34 -10.98 0.57 2.84
C GLN A 34 -12.24 -0.21 2.51
N GLY A 35 -12.39 -1.37 3.13
CA GLY A 35 -13.52 -2.27 2.87
C GLY A 35 -13.17 -3.71 3.15
N SER A 36 -13.91 -4.64 2.53
CA SER A 36 -13.75 -6.07 2.75
C SER A 36 -13.84 -6.85 1.44
N MET A 37 -13.29 -8.05 1.43
CA MET A 37 -13.51 -9.05 0.39
C MET A 37 -12.95 -8.74 -1.00
N MET A 38 -12.00 -7.80 -1.12
CA MET A 38 -11.35 -7.55 -2.40
C MET A 38 -9.92 -8.09 -2.40
N GLU A 39 -9.53 -8.73 -3.50
CA GLU A 39 -8.19 -9.29 -3.68
C GLU A 39 -7.45 -8.52 -4.77
N PHE A 40 -6.19 -8.19 -4.49
CA PHE A 40 -5.29 -7.55 -5.45
C PHE A 40 -4.17 -8.51 -5.86
N SER A 41 -3.45 -8.17 -6.94
CA SER A 41 -2.34 -8.99 -7.42
C SER A 41 -1.30 -9.27 -6.34
N ILE A 42 -1.03 -8.29 -5.48
CA ILE A 42 -0.07 -8.41 -4.38
C ILE A 42 -0.48 -9.51 -3.39
N ASP A 43 -1.77 -9.71 -3.19
CA ASP A 43 -2.28 -10.73 -2.26
C ASP A 43 -1.91 -12.15 -2.68
N LYS A 44 -1.54 -12.34 -3.94
CA LYS A 44 -1.16 -13.63 -4.52
C LYS A 44 0.34 -13.88 -4.51
N TYR A 45 1.14 -12.88 -4.18
CA TYR A 45 2.59 -13.03 -4.13
C TYR A 45 3.00 -13.94 -2.97
N GLN A 46 3.89 -14.88 -3.22
CA GLN A 46 4.26 -15.91 -2.26
C GLN A 46 5.59 -15.65 -1.56
N ASN A 47 6.52 -14.95 -2.22
CA ASN A 47 7.82 -14.63 -1.64
C ASN A 47 7.68 -13.42 -0.72
N LYS A 48 7.45 -13.67 0.56
CA LYS A 48 7.16 -12.59 1.50
C LYS A 48 7.80 -12.82 2.86
N MET A 49 8.18 -11.71 3.50
CA MET A 49 8.47 -11.65 4.93
C MET A 49 7.33 -10.92 5.60
N VAL A 50 6.87 -11.44 6.75
CA VAL A 50 5.73 -10.90 7.48
C VAL A 50 6.20 -10.40 8.84
N GLU A 51 5.80 -9.18 9.18
CA GLU A 51 6.08 -8.57 10.48
C GLU A 51 4.79 -8.00 11.06
N SER A 52 4.54 -8.28 12.34
CA SER A 52 3.39 -7.73 13.04
C SER A 52 3.86 -6.67 14.03
N LYS A 53 3.23 -5.49 14.00
CA LYS A 53 3.56 -4.39 14.90
C LYS A 53 2.26 -3.72 15.37
N GLY A 54 1.87 -4.03 16.60
CA GLY A 54 0.58 -3.59 17.13
C GLY A 54 -0.57 -4.16 16.31
N GLU A 55 -1.45 -3.31 15.84
CA GLU A 55 -2.62 -3.69 15.02
C GLU A 55 -2.31 -3.77 13.52
N ARG A 56 -1.07 -3.49 13.14
CA ARG A 56 -0.63 -3.53 11.74
C ARG A 56 0.14 -4.80 11.46
N LYS A 57 -0.21 -5.48 10.39
CA LYS A 57 0.54 -6.61 9.86
C LYS A 57 1.14 -6.21 8.51
N THR A 58 2.46 -6.20 8.41
CA THR A 58 3.18 -5.82 7.21
C THR A 58 3.78 -7.04 6.53
N SER A 59 3.53 -7.18 5.23
CA SER A 59 4.16 -8.17 4.38
C SER A 59 4.99 -7.45 3.33
N VAL A 60 6.20 -7.91 3.08
CA VAL A 60 7.10 -7.32 2.08
C VAL A 60 7.74 -8.40 1.24
N GLY A 61 8.12 -8.06 0.03
CA GLY A 61 8.80 -9.00 -0.84
C GLY A 61 9.28 -8.34 -2.12
N VAL A 62 9.81 -9.19 -3.01
CA VAL A 62 10.30 -8.78 -4.32
C VAL A 62 9.66 -9.69 -5.36
N GLU A 63 9.11 -9.08 -6.40
CA GLU A 63 8.51 -9.78 -7.53
C GLU A 63 9.05 -9.17 -8.82
N ASN A 64 9.62 -10.01 -9.71
CA ASN A 64 10.21 -9.55 -10.96
C ASN A 64 11.19 -8.38 -10.78
N LYS A 65 12.08 -8.47 -9.77
CA LYS A 65 13.09 -7.46 -9.42
C LYS A 65 12.51 -6.13 -8.93
N ARG A 66 11.21 -6.08 -8.62
CA ARG A 66 10.53 -4.91 -8.07
C ARG A 66 10.05 -5.21 -6.67
N CYS A 67 10.08 -4.21 -5.80
CA CYS A 67 9.64 -4.35 -4.41
C CYS A 67 8.15 -4.16 -4.28
N TRP A 68 7.55 -4.86 -3.31
CA TRP A 68 6.15 -4.67 -2.95
C TRP A 68 6.00 -4.71 -1.43
N ARG A 69 4.94 -4.08 -0.93
CA ARG A 69 4.60 -4.06 0.49
C ARG A 69 3.11 -4.01 0.66
N LYS A 70 2.61 -4.73 1.67
CA LYS A 70 1.20 -4.75 2.03
C LYS A 70 1.08 -4.53 3.53
N ASP A 71 0.38 -3.48 3.94
CA ASP A 71 0.03 -3.21 5.33
C ASP A 71 -1.44 -3.48 5.54
N VAL A 72 -1.78 -4.34 6.50
CA VAL A 72 -3.15 -4.67 6.85
C VAL A 72 -3.41 -4.15 8.26
N TYR A 73 -4.48 -3.38 8.42
CA TYR A 73 -4.92 -2.83 9.70
C TYR A 73 -6.18 -3.53 10.17
N SER A 74 -6.39 -3.55 11.50
CA SER A 74 -7.52 -4.24 12.11
C SER A 74 -8.88 -3.64 11.74
N ASP A 75 -8.92 -2.40 11.29
CA ASP A 75 -10.14 -1.69 10.89
C ASP A 75 -10.58 -1.95 9.45
N GLY A 76 -9.91 -2.86 8.75
CA GLY A 76 -10.24 -3.19 7.36
C GLY A 76 -9.52 -2.34 6.33
N VAL A 77 -8.65 -1.43 6.75
CA VAL A 77 -7.82 -0.66 5.82
C VAL A 77 -6.62 -1.49 5.39
N ARG A 78 -6.33 -1.50 4.09
CA ARG A 78 -5.16 -2.12 3.52
C ARG A 78 -4.43 -1.11 2.64
N VAL A 79 -3.12 -1.04 2.78
CA VAL A 79 -2.30 -0.12 2.01
C VAL A 79 -1.19 -0.91 1.34
N TYR A 80 -1.00 -0.67 0.04
CA TYR A 80 -0.04 -1.41 -0.77
C TYR A 80 0.87 -0.47 -1.54
N TYR A 81 2.12 -0.89 -1.76
CA TYR A 81 2.87 -0.42 -2.92
C TYR A 81 3.36 -1.62 -3.72
N ASP A 82 3.51 -1.46 -5.03
CA ASP A 82 3.99 -2.51 -5.91
C ASP A 82 4.78 -1.91 -7.07
N HIS A 83 5.56 -2.75 -7.73
CA HIS A 83 6.41 -2.37 -8.86
C HIS A 83 7.41 -1.27 -8.51
N VAL A 84 7.85 -1.21 -7.26
CA VAL A 84 8.76 -0.19 -6.78
C VAL A 84 10.21 -0.60 -7.08
N PRO A 85 10.99 0.24 -7.82
CA PRO A 85 12.41 -0.03 -7.99
C PRO A 85 13.13 -0.06 -6.64
N LYS A 86 14.10 -0.95 -6.47
CA LYS A 86 14.82 -1.08 -5.20
C LYS A 86 15.42 0.23 -4.72
N ARG A 87 15.90 1.06 -5.65
CA ARG A 87 16.48 2.37 -5.32
C ARG A 87 15.48 3.34 -4.68
N ASN A 88 14.17 3.13 -4.93
CA ASN A 88 13.11 4.00 -4.42
C ASN A 88 12.34 3.39 -3.25
N LYS A 89 12.73 2.20 -2.80
CA LYS A 89 12.00 1.48 -1.74
C LYS A 89 11.84 2.33 -0.47
N ALA A 90 12.89 2.99 -0.03
CA ALA A 90 12.84 3.79 1.20
C ALA A 90 11.83 4.94 1.10
N VAL A 91 11.70 5.56 -0.07
CA VAL A 91 10.74 6.64 -0.30
C VAL A 91 9.31 6.13 -0.15
N TYR A 92 9.00 4.99 -0.78
CA TYR A 92 7.65 4.42 -0.72
C TYR A 92 7.34 3.83 0.66
N ASP A 93 8.33 3.26 1.36
CA ASP A 93 8.14 2.82 2.74
C ASP A 93 7.70 4.00 3.63
N LYS A 94 8.34 5.15 3.45
CA LYS A 94 7.98 6.36 4.18
C LYS A 94 6.56 6.83 3.85
N VAL A 95 6.16 6.74 2.58
CA VAL A 95 4.80 7.09 2.16
C VAL A 95 3.78 6.23 2.91
N LEU A 96 3.98 4.91 2.95
CA LEU A 96 3.05 4.03 3.64
C LEU A 96 3.04 4.27 5.16
N ASP A 97 4.20 4.52 5.76
CA ASP A 97 4.29 4.82 7.19
C ASP A 97 3.53 6.10 7.53
N GLU A 98 3.60 7.12 6.68
CA GLU A 98 2.88 8.39 6.89
C GLU A 98 1.37 8.22 6.71
N ILE A 99 0.92 7.41 5.75
CA ILE A 99 -0.50 7.11 5.56
C ILE A 99 -1.06 6.45 6.83
N ALA A 100 -0.35 5.47 7.36
CA ALA A 100 -0.74 4.76 8.57
C ALA A 100 -0.95 5.72 9.74
N PHE A 101 -0.01 6.62 9.94
CA PHE A 101 -0.06 7.60 11.02
C PHE A 101 -1.29 8.52 10.89
N ARG A 102 -1.59 8.99 9.69
CA ARG A 102 -2.74 9.86 9.45
C ARG A 102 -4.07 9.14 9.66
N GLN A 103 -4.16 7.88 9.26
CA GLN A 103 -5.34 7.06 9.48
C GLN A 103 -5.62 6.90 10.97
N LEU A 104 -4.59 6.63 11.77
CA LEU A 104 -4.72 6.53 13.22
C LEU A 104 -5.19 7.84 13.85
N GLN A 105 -4.75 8.97 13.34
CA GLN A 105 -5.17 10.29 13.85
C GLN A 105 -6.60 10.62 13.45
N ALA A 106 -7.06 10.18 12.27
CA ALA A 106 -8.41 10.46 11.81
C ALA A 106 -9.47 9.71 12.63
N ASP A 107 -9.11 8.60 13.26
CA ASP A 107 -10.01 7.80 14.07
C ASP A 107 -10.12 8.29 15.52
N GLU A 108 -9.33 9.26 15.88
CA GLU A 108 -9.43 9.95 17.17
C GLU A 108 -10.36 11.16 17.08
#